data_9f6ea5b5a3095278b52dcfdd0fe04793
#
_entry.id   9f6ea5b5a3095278b52dcfdd0fe04793
#
_cell.length_a   1.000
_cell.length_b   1.000
_cell.length_c   1.000
_cell.angle_alpha   90.00
_cell.angle_beta   90.00
_cell.angle_gamma   90.00
#
_symmetry.space_group_name_H-M   'P 1'
#
loop_
_entity.id
_entity.type
_entity.pdbx_description
1 polymer ?
#
loop_
_entity_poly.entity_id
_entity_poly.type
_entity_poly.pdbx_seq_one_letter_code
_entity_poly.pdbx_strand_id
1 'polypeptide(L)'
;MNKKEFKKYMQQGLGRCIIALQSSKNIEKYKDIVLWGCLHNLSYDTQCEGTRAAYIYELTTFFEDDNYFLIPTIEAFEKTPYHSDWLFSHYCELLRSFAENGNNAAKEALQKKYNYLLSTLLSKRRFSRYDFERDNFERICLAMSFIDGIDGLLVIADDMGRLFKENPHYSGDDFDWFCSTMDYGIGEKRLNTILKRESKKSENIRCFYENYLKSIEATQNIVRNPIEIPSTEEIKNEVMSSGKLSIASRVRFSRRAENEEKIKLAEEAIAETNFDVKADLLSVFAFRDEDFPLSHKTIIEYSKSSHERLSEVAFDVLTNCQSNVVREYAVELLGNEKYKLYALKMLLCNYTPDIKQLLLSEIYKIKVDYKDELDWHSIGSKIINVCDQNVRLPKEFFIYVYNTTLCSVCREYAIRTLSKHRWLTRDIIEECRYDSNCDISQYVNRYYPSVKQT
;
A
#
# COMPACT_ATOMS: atom_id res chain seq x y z
N MET A 1 -25.88 -4.62 12.49
CA MET A 1 -24.46 -4.40 12.82
C MET A 1 -24.35 -3.66 14.14
N ASN A 2 -23.52 -4.13 15.06
CA ASN A 2 -23.24 -3.44 16.31
C ASN A 2 -22.10 -2.40 16.14
N LYS A 3 -21.86 -1.55 17.17
CA LYS A 3 -20.84 -0.49 17.12
C LYS A 3 -19.42 -1.03 16.91
N LYS A 4 -19.05 -2.15 17.55
CA LYS A 4 -17.72 -2.75 17.46
C LYS A 4 -17.46 -3.30 16.05
N GLU A 5 -18.44 -3.97 15.48
CA GLU A 5 -18.39 -4.48 14.10
C GLU A 5 -18.27 -3.33 13.09
N PHE A 6 -19.09 -2.26 13.26
CA PHE A 6 -19.04 -1.10 12.39
C PHE A 6 -17.65 -0.45 12.41
N LYS A 7 -17.08 -0.21 13.59
CA LYS A 7 -15.72 0.33 13.72
C LYS A 7 -14.69 -0.56 13.03
N LYS A 8 -14.74 -1.87 13.25
CA LYS A 8 -13.86 -2.84 12.62
C LYS A 8 -13.94 -2.76 11.09
N TYR A 9 -15.15 -2.79 10.54
CA TYR A 9 -15.35 -2.79 9.08
C TYR A 9 -15.01 -1.44 8.45
N MET A 10 -15.26 -0.34 9.14
CA MET A 10 -14.80 0.98 8.72
C MET A 10 -13.27 1.06 8.66
N GLN A 11 -12.59 0.52 9.66
CA GLN A 11 -11.12 0.42 9.65
C GLN A 11 -10.59 -0.43 8.50
N GLN A 12 -11.32 -1.45 8.07
CA GLN A 12 -11.00 -2.25 6.90
C GLN A 12 -11.35 -1.55 5.58
N GLY A 13 -12.17 -0.50 5.61
CA GLY A 13 -12.65 0.20 4.42
C GLY A 13 -13.71 -0.58 3.64
N LEU A 14 -14.47 -1.45 4.30
CA LEU A 14 -15.48 -2.29 3.66
C LEU A 14 -16.79 -1.54 3.42
N GLY A 15 -17.38 -1.69 2.23
CA GLY A 15 -18.63 -1.05 1.84
C GLY A 15 -19.85 -1.43 2.68
N ARG A 16 -19.76 -2.50 3.48
CA ARG A 16 -20.83 -2.89 4.40
C ARG A 16 -21.17 -1.84 5.46
N CYS A 17 -20.27 -0.90 5.75
CA CYS A 17 -20.58 0.25 6.62
C CYS A 17 -21.58 1.19 5.94
N ILE A 18 -21.40 1.49 4.66
CA ILE A 18 -22.32 2.31 3.87
C ILE A 18 -23.68 1.62 3.77
N ILE A 19 -23.70 0.33 3.42
CA ILE A 19 -24.95 -0.47 3.38
C ILE A 19 -25.66 -0.48 4.75
N ALA A 20 -24.89 -0.54 5.84
CA ALA A 20 -25.48 -0.49 7.20
C ALA A 20 -26.09 0.88 7.52
N LEU A 21 -25.50 2.00 7.06
CA LEU A 21 -26.08 3.33 7.21
C LEU A 21 -27.34 3.48 6.35
N GLN A 22 -27.32 3.01 5.12
CA GLN A 22 -28.49 3.04 4.21
C GLN A 22 -29.69 2.26 4.75
N SER A 23 -29.46 1.14 5.44
CA SER A 23 -30.52 0.23 5.90
C SER A 23 -30.94 0.42 7.35
N SER A 24 -30.18 1.16 8.16
CA SER A 24 -30.43 1.31 9.60
C SER A 24 -31.46 2.38 9.90
N LYS A 25 -32.44 2.07 10.76
CA LYS A 25 -33.38 3.07 11.32
C LYS A 25 -32.74 4.00 12.37
N ASN A 26 -31.60 3.63 12.91
CA ASN A 26 -30.88 4.40 13.94
C ASN A 26 -29.40 4.44 13.57
N ILE A 27 -29.03 5.42 12.76
CA ILE A 27 -27.65 5.66 12.31
C ILE A 27 -26.84 6.46 13.33
N GLU A 28 -27.51 7.27 14.17
CA GLU A 28 -26.87 8.14 15.17
C GLU A 28 -25.91 7.37 16.09
N LYS A 29 -26.19 6.10 16.37
CA LYS A 29 -25.30 5.25 17.16
C LYS A 29 -23.89 5.09 16.58
N TYR A 30 -23.68 5.38 15.30
CA TYR A 30 -22.38 5.25 14.62
C TYR A 30 -21.64 6.60 14.48
N LYS A 31 -22.29 7.73 14.78
CA LYS A 31 -21.78 9.08 14.54
C LYS A 31 -20.40 9.32 15.15
N ASP A 32 -20.20 8.96 16.43
CA ASP A 32 -18.90 9.09 17.10
C ASP A 32 -17.80 8.21 16.46
N ILE A 33 -18.19 7.06 15.89
CA ILE A 33 -17.24 6.16 15.22
C ILE A 33 -16.79 6.75 13.90
N VAL A 34 -17.71 7.35 13.14
CA VAL A 34 -17.38 8.06 11.90
C VAL A 34 -16.50 9.27 12.20
N LEU A 35 -16.82 10.06 13.24
CA LEU A 35 -15.96 11.16 13.70
C LEU A 35 -14.55 10.65 14.06
N TRP A 36 -14.46 9.53 14.75
CA TRP A 36 -13.16 8.91 15.01
C TRP A 36 -12.41 8.60 13.71
N GLY A 37 -13.11 8.13 12.66
CA GLY A 37 -12.54 7.92 11.33
C GLY A 37 -12.05 9.21 10.67
N CYS A 38 -12.76 10.33 10.84
CA CYS A 38 -12.31 11.64 10.35
C CYS A 38 -10.97 12.09 10.96
N LEU A 39 -10.71 11.67 12.21
CA LEU A 39 -9.52 12.09 12.97
C LEU A 39 -8.34 11.10 12.88
N HIS A 40 -8.47 10.01 12.13
CA HIS A 40 -7.43 8.97 12.01
C HIS A 40 -7.27 8.51 10.57
N ASN A 41 -6.03 8.41 10.12
CA ASN A 41 -5.77 7.70 8.86
C ASN A 41 -5.97 6.19 9.08
N LEU A 42 -6.86 5.58 8.30
CA LEU A 42 -7.26 4.18 8.44
C LEU A 42 -6.55 3.25 7.43
N SER A 43 -5.72 3.78 6.55
CA SER A 43 -4.97 2.96 5.59
C SER A 43 -3.95 2.10 6.31
N TYR A 44 -3.78 0.88 5.87
CA TYR A 44 -2.76 -0.03 6.37
C TYR A 44 -1.37 0.37 5.84
N ASP A 45 -1.25 0.48 4.52
CA ASP A 45 -0.05 0.92 3.83
C ASP A 45 -0.38 2.14 2.97
N THR A 46 -0.14 3.31 3.51
CA THR A 46 -0.50 4.57 2.85
C THR A 46 0.30 4.82 1.58
N GLN A 47 1.50 4.24 1.46
CA GLN A 47 2.29 4.35 0.23
C GLN A 47 1.65 3.59 -0.93
N CYS A 48 1.02 2.45 -0.65
CA CYS A 48 0.37 1.61 -1.66
C CYS A 48 -1.12 1.91 -1.83
N GLU A 49 -1.80 2.33 -0.76
CA GLU A 49 -3.26 2.48 -0.72
C GLU A 49 -3.74 3.93 -0.83
N GLY A 50 -2.89 4.91 -0.59
CA GLY A 50 -3.31 6.29 -0.34
C GLY A 50 -4.05 6.44 0.98
N THR A 51 -4.95 7.42 1.09
CA THR A 51 -5.80 7.62 2.25
C THR A 51 -7.20 7.04 2.01
N ARG A 52 -7.97 6.85 3.08
CA ARG A 52 -9.39 6.48 2.99
C ARG A 52 -10.32 7.67 3.20
N ALA A 53 -9.82 8.88 2.99
CA ALA A 53 -10.55 10.11 3.29
C ALA A 53 -11.87 10.22 2.51
N ALA A 54 -11.89 9.89 1.23
CA ALA A 54 -13.10 9.92 0.41
C ALA A 54 -14.19 8.95 0.93
N TYR A 55 -13.78 7.74 1.32
CA TYR A 55 -14.70 6.79 1.93
C TYR A 55 -15.24 7.28 3.29
N ILE A 56 -14.39 7.88 4.12
CA ILE A 56 -14.82 8.47 5.40
C ILE A 56 -15.76 9.65 5.16
N TYR A 57 -15.46 10.51 4.18
CA TYR A 57 -16.38 11.59 3.78
C TYR A 57 -17.75 11.04 3.38
N GLU A 58 -17.82 9.98 2.56
CA GLU A 58 -19.09 9.36 2.17
C GLU A 58 -19.88 8.89 3.40
N LEU A 59 -19.21 8.34 4.43
CA LEU A 59 -19.88 7.98 5.67
C LEU A 59 -20.46 9.20 6.42
N THR A 60 -19.83 10.37 6.35
CA THR A 60 -20.35 11.59 7.01
C THR A 60 -21.64 12.08 6.38
N THR A 61 -21.81 11.90 5.06
CA THR A 61 -22.98 12.40 4.31
C THR A 61 -24.32 11.76 4.70
N PHE A 62 -24.30 10.68 5.47
CA PHE A 62 -25.51 10.07 6.01
C PHE A 62 -26.10 10.81 7.22
N PHE A 63 -25.37 11.77 7.81
CA PHE A 63 -25.78 12.53 8.98
C PHE A 63 -26.11 13.96 8.58
N GLU A 64 -27.14 14.56 9.22
CA GLU A 64 -27.63 15.90 8.87
C GLU A 64 -26.68 17.04 9.27
N ASP A 65 -25.84 16.82 10.30
CA ASP A 65 -24.95 17.83 10.87
C ASP A 65 -23.49 17.63 10.42
N ASP A 66 -23.13 18.24 9.31
CA ASP A 66 -21.77 18.23 8.79
C ASP A 66 -20.76 18.87 9.75
N ASN A 67 -21.17 19.88 10.51
CA ASN A 67 -20.27 20.59 11.43
C ASN A 67 -19.78 19.70 12.56
N TYR A 68 -20.54 18.68 12.92
CA TYR A 68 -20.13 17.68 13.91
C TYR A 68 -18.82 16.99 13.50
N PHE A 69 -18.61 16.75 12.22
CA PHE A 69 -17.41 16.12 11.67
C PHE A 69 -16.36 17.16 11.27
N LEU A 70 -16.81 18.25 10.64
CA LEU A 70 -15.95 19.24 10.04
C LEU A 70 -15.16 20.04 11.08
N ILE A 71 -15.81 20.56 12.12
CA ILE A 71 -15.14 21.43 13.12
C ILE A 71 -13.99 20.70 13.81
N PRO A 72 -14.19 19.48 14.36
CA PRO A 72 -13.09 18.74 14.97
C PRO A 72 -11.98 18.37 13.95
N THR A 73 -12.35 18.12 12.68
CA THR A 73 -11.38 17.82 11.62
C THR A 73 -10.51 19.05 11.33
N ILE A 74 -11.09 20.24 11.20
CA ILE A 74 -10.36 21.51 11.01
C ILE A 74 -9.43 21.75 12.20
N GLU A 75 -9.92 21.62 13.42
CA GLU A 75 -9.11 21.81 14.62
C GLU A 75 -7.92 20.84 14.70
N ALA A 76 -8.14 19.57 14.33
CA ALA A 76 -7.09 18.56 14.27
C ALA A 76 -6.08 18.88 13.17
N PHE A 77 -6.54 19.26 11.98
CA PHE A 77 -5.70 19.67 10.86
C PHE A 77 -4.81 20.86 11.18
N GLU A 78 -5.36 21.90 11.84
CA GLU A 78 -4.58 23.07 12.26
C GLU A 78 -3.46 22.72 13.27
N LYS A 79 -3.75 21.77 14.17
CA LYS A 79 -2.82 21.33 15.24
C LYS A 79 -1.85 20.23 14.78
N THR A 80 -2.06 19.62 13.59
CA THR A 80 -1.25 18.51 13.14
C THR A 80 0.21 18.90 12.98
N PRO A 81 1.14 18.19 13.67
CA PRO A 81 2.56 18.42 13.53
C PRO A 81 3.04 18.12 12.10
N TYR A 82 4.03 18.89 11.63
CA TYR A 82 4.57 18.71 10.28
C TYR A 82 5.27 17.37 10.04
N HIS A 83 5.44 16.53 11.08
CA HIS A 83 6.10 15.22 10.99
C HIS A 83 5.14 14.05 10.74
N SER A 84 3.86 14.31 10.51
CA SER A 84 2.87 13.24 10.29
C SER A 84 2.28 13.31 8.88
N ASP A 85 3.13 13.05 7.89
CA ASP A 85 2.83 13.15 6.45
C ASP A 85 1.50 12.51 6.06
N TRP A 86 1.25 11.29 6.51
CA TRP A 86 0.07 10.54 6.11
C TRP A 86 -1.22 10.98 6.80
N LEU A 87 -1.12 11.46 8.05
CA LEU A 87 -2.27 12.04 8.73
C LEU A 87 -2.59 13.43 8.14
N PHE A 88 -1.56 14.19 7.77
CA PHE A 88 -1.75 15.45 7.08
C PHE A 88 -2.43 15.25 5.71
N SER A 89 -1.99 14.26 4.93
CA SER A 89 -2.64 13.87 3.66
C SER A 89 -4.11 13.52 3.86
N HIS A 90 -4.41 12.71 4.88
CA HIS A 90 -5.79 12.33 5.20
C HIS A 90 -6.67 13.55 5.44
N TYR A 91 -6.19 14.52 6.24
CA TYR A 91 -6.95 15.75 6.47
C TYR A 91 -7.09 16.62 5.21
N CYS A 92 -6.03 16.75 4.41
CA CYS A 92 -6.11 17.50 3.16
C CYS A 92 -7.18 16.91 2.22
N GLU A 93 -7.21 15.60 2.04
CA GLU A 93 -8.18 14.93 1.19
C GLU A 93 -9.60 14.95 1.77
N LEU A 94 -9.75 14.82 3.09
CA LEU A 94 -11.05 14.87 3.73
C LEU A 94 -11.65 16.30 3.65
N LEU A 95 -10.85 17.33 3.97
CA LEU A 95 -11.28 18.72 3.85
C LEU A 95 -11.55 19.12 2.40
N ARG A 96 -10.75 18.59 1.44
CA ARG A 96 -11.05 18.72 0.02
C ARG A 96 -12.44 18.19 -0.30
N SER A 97 -12.79 17.00 0.16
CA SER A 97 -14.10 16.42 -0.10
C SER A 97 -15.25 17.29 0.45
N PHE A 98 -15.09 17.87 1.64
CA PHE A 98 -16.06 18.84 2.17
C PHE A 98 -16.12 20.10 1.30
N ALA A 99 -14.99 20.65 0.87
CA ALA A 99 -14.93 21.86 0.07
C ALA A 99 -15.52 21.69 -1.34
N GLU A 100 -15.24 20.57 -2.02
CA GLU A 100 -15.82 20.21 -3.32
C GLU A 100 -17.35 20.08 -3.25
N ASN A 101 -17.90 19.77 -2.08
CA ASN A 101 -19.33 19.72 -1.83
C ASN A 101 -19.90 21.03 -1.23
N GLY A 102 -19.18 22.13 -1.39
CA GLY A 102 -19.67 23.50 -1.12
C GLY A 102 -19.39 24.00 0.30
N ASN A 103 -18.59 23.31 1.09
CA ASN A 103 -18.27 23.77 2.45
C ASN A 103 -17.13 24.80 2.43
N ASN A 104 -17.47 26.08 2.61
CA ASN A 104 -16.51 27.18 2.59
C ASN A 104 -15.51 27.14 3.75
N ALA A 105 -15.90 26.68 4.96
CA ALA A 105 -15.00 26.63 6.10
C ALA A 105 -13.87 25.62 5.87
N ALA A 106 -14.15 24.47 5.21
CA ALA A 106 -13.14 23.51 4.80
C ALA A 106 -12.15 24.12 3.79
N LYS A 107 -12.64 24.86 2.79
CA LYS A 107 -11.81 25.56 1.82
C LYS A 107 -10.93 26.63 2.47
N GLU A 108 -11.49 27.43 3.37
CA GLU A 108 -10.76 28.46 4.11
C GLU A 108 -9.65 27.85 4.99
N ALA A 109 -9.91 26.73 5.65
CA ALA A 109 -8.92 26.03 6.46
C ALA A 109 -7.74 25.54 5.61
N LEU A 110 -8.01 24.94 4.44
CA LEU A 110 -6.98 24.53 3.48
C LEU A 110 -6.20 25.74 2.98
N GLN A 111 -6.87 26.82 2.56
CA GLN A 111 -6.21 28.04 2.07
C GLN A 111 -5.30 28.69 3.11
N LYS A 112 -5.74 28.75 4.37
CA LYS A 112 -4.94 29.28 5.48
C LYS A 112 -3.66 28.48 5.67
N LYS A 113 -3.75 27.15 5.67
CA LYS A 113 -2.58 26.26 5.83
C LYS A 113 -1.65 26.32 4.61
N TYR A 114 -2.21 26.37 3.40
CA TYR A 114 -1.49 26.58 2.15
C TYR A 114 -0.64 27.87 2.21
N ASN A 115 -1.25 29.00 2.53
CA ASN A 115 -0.56 30.29 2.62
C ASN A 115 0.56 30.28 3.68
N TYR A 116 0.31 29.62 4.80
CA TYR A 116 1.32 29.46 5.85
C TYR A 116 2.52 28.64 5.34
N LEU A 117 2.30 27.48 4.73
CA LEU A 117 3.36 26.63 4.19
C LEU A 117 4.15 27.32 3.08
N LEU A 118 3.45 27.97 2.13
CA LEU A 118 4.08 28.74 1.07
C LEU A 118 5.00 29.84 1.63
N SER A 119 4.53 30.63 2.59
CA SER A 119 5.34 31.69 3.22
C SER A 119 6.56 31.13 3.96
N THR A 120 6.40 29.98 4.61
CA THR A 120 7.48 29.28 5.30
C THR A 120 8.55 28.82 4.30
N LEU A 121 8.15 28.19 3.19
CA LEU A 121 9.08 27.71 2.17
C LEU A 121 9.79 28.84 1.44
N LEU A 122 9.11 29.94 1.13
CA LEU A 122 9.72 31.13 0.53
C LEU A 122 10.76 31.79 1.46
N SER A 123 10.62 31.65 2.78
CA SER A 123 11.59 32.17 3.76
C SER A 123 12.81 31.25 3.96
N LYS A 124 12.74 29.99 3.55
CA LYS A 124 13.83 29.01 3.71
C LYS A 124 14.95 29.27 2.72
N ARG A 125 16.19 29.22 3.23
CA ARG A 125 17.42 29.33 2.41
C ARG A 125 17.99 28.00 1.96
N ARG A 126 17.59 26.90 2.59
CA ARG A 126 18.05 25.53 2.28
C ARG A 126 16.95 24.54 2.55
N PHE A 127 16.85 23.53 1.70
CA PHE A 127 15.98 22.39 1.86
C PHE A 127 16.81 21.14 2.18
N SER A 128 16.36 20.34 3.13
CA SER A 128 16.91 19.00 3.36
C SER A 128 16.21 17.98 2.47
N ARG A 129 16.80 16.80 2.30
CA ARG A 129 16.15 15.71 1.57
C ARG A 129 14.85 15.27 2.26
N TYR A 130 14.76 15.42 3.58
CA TYR A 130 13.59 15.08 4.39
C TYR A 130 12.96 16.37 4.94
N ASP A 131 12.36 17.15 4.07
CA ASP A 131 11.72 18.42 4.42
C ASP A 131 10.20 18.26 4.44
N PHE A 132 9.66 17.94 5.62
CA PHE A 132 8.24 17.68 5.81
C PHE A 132 7.34 18.88 5.43
N GLU A 133 7.81 20.12 5.56
CA GLU A 133 7.02 21.26 5.12
C GLU A 133 6.87 21.29 3.60
N ARG A 134 7.91 20.87 2.85
CA ARG A 134 7.84 20.73 1.39
C ARG A 134 6.84 19.65 1.02
N ASP A 135 6.95 18.46 1.60
CA ASP A 135 6.09 17.32 1.31
C ASP A 135 4.63 17.64 1.64
N ASN A 136 4.38 18.30 2.77
CA ASN A 136 3.04 18.76 3.15
C ASN A 136 2.51 19.88 2.25
N PHE A 137 3.39 20.77 1.74
CA PHE A 137 3.00 21.78 0.79
C PHE A 137 2.53 21.19 -0.54
N GLU A 138 3.23 20.19 -1.06
CA GLU A 138 2.83 19.51 -2.29
C GLU A 138 1.48 18.78 -2.13
N ARG A 139 1.24 18.17 -0.97
CA ARG A 139 -0.05 17.52 -0.66
C ARG A 139 -1.22 18.50 -0.59
N ILE A 140 -1.02 19.66 0.02
CA ILE A 140 -2.08 20.68 0.09
C ILE A 140 -2.28 21.37 -1.27
N CYS A 141 -1.22 21.55 -2.07
CA CYS A 141 -1.32 22.01 -3.45
C CYS A 141 -2.21 21.08 -4.26
N LEU A 142 -2.04 19.78 -4.11
CA LEU A 142 -2.87 18.80 -4.79
C LEU A 142 -4.35 18.92 -4.38
N ALA A 143 -4.63 19.00 -3.08
CA ALA A 143 -6.00 19.19 -2.61
C ALA A 143 -6.63 20.47 -3.16
N MET A 144 -5.93 21.59 -3.13
CA MET A 144 -6.41 22.89 -3.61
C MET A 144 -6.65 22.91 -5.13
N SER A 145 -5.77 22.25 -5.92
CA SER A 145 -5.93 22.19 -7.37
C SER A 145 -7.21 21.47 -7.83
N PHE A 146 -7.72 20.54 -7.03
CA PHE A 146 -8.98 19.84 -7.34
C PHE A 146 -10.23 20.68 -6.98
N ILE A 147 -10.16 21.49 -5.91
CA ILE A 147 -11.30 22.31 -5.45
C ILE A 147 -11.69 23.37 -6.48
N ASP A 148 -10.73 24.14 -6.97
CA ASP A 148 -10.95 25.25 -7.90
C ASP A 148 -10.65 24.88 -9.37
N GLY A 149 -10.37 23.61 -9.63
CA GLY A 149 -10.09 23.11 -10.97
C GLY A 149 -8.89 23.80 -11.62
N ILE A 150 -9.04 24.22 -12.88
CA ILE A 150 -7.95 24.84 -13.65
C ILE A 150 -7.49 26.16 -13.05
N ASP A 151 -8.40 26.96 -12.52
CA ASP A 151 -8.05 28.27 -11.94
C ASP A 151 -7.21 28.09 -10.66
N GLY A 152 -7.58 27.15 -9.80
CA GLY A 152 -6.79 26.78 -8.64
C GLY A 152 -5.41 26.24 -9.02
N LEU A 153 -5.33 25.39 -10.05
CA LEU A 153 -4.06 24.89 -10.57
C LEU A 153 -3.15 26.04 -11.04
N LEU A 154 -3.68 27.04 -11.73
CA LEU A 154 -2.87 28.15 -12.25
C LEU A 154 -2.31 29.03 -11.11
N VAL A 155 -3.07 29.22 -10.04
CA VAL A 155 -2.56 29.88 -8.82
C VAL A 155 -1.40 29.10 -8.21
N ILE A 156 -1.56 27.77 -8.09
CA ILE A 156 -0.51 26.90 -7.55
C ILE A 156 0.71 26.90 -8.46
N ALA A 157 0.52 26.83 -9.78
CA ALA A 157 1.62 26.86 -10.74
C ALA A 157 2.39 28.19 -10.70
N ASP A 158 1.71 29.31 -10.47
CA ASP A 158 2.39 30.60 -10.27
C ASP A 158 3.19 30.65 -8.96
N ASP A 159 2.59 30.20 -7.85
CA ASP A 159 3.24 30.16 -6.54
C ASP A 159 4.43 29.19 -6.51
N MET A 160 4.29 27.98 -7.06
CA MET A 160 5.39 27.01 -7.16
C MET A 160 6.48 27.53 -8.10
N GLY A 161 6.12 28.14 -9.22
CA GLY A 161 7.09 28.76 -10.12
C GLY A 161 7.88 29.89 -9.47
N ARG A 162 7.24 30.71 -8.62
CA ARG A 162 7.94 31.68 -7.78
C ARG A 162 8.89 30.99 -6.82
N LEU A 163 8.45 29.92 -6.16
CA LEU A 163 9.26 29.13 -5.24
C LEU A 163 10.51 28.55 -5.93
N PHE A 164 10.39 28.00 -7.15
CA PHE A 164 11.52 27.51 -7.94
C PHE A 164 12.51 28.61 -8.33
N LYS A 165 12.02 29.83 -8.61
CA LYS A 165 12.88 30.97 -8.93
C LYS A 165 13.68 31.45 -7.71
N GLU A 166 13.02 31.56 -6.57
CA GLU A 166 13.65 32.04 -5.33
C GLU A 166 14.54 30.95 -4.70
N ASN A 167 14.23 29.68 -4.93
CA ASN A 167 14.93 28.52 -4.39
C ASN A 167 15.23 27.48 -5.50
N PRO A 168 16.30 27.68 -6.30
CA PRO A 168 16.63 26.76 -7.41
C PRO A 168 16.94 25.31 -6.99
N HIS A 169 17.15 25.08 -5.70
CA HIS A 169 17.36 23.75 -5.11
C HIS A 169 16.07 23.13 -4.56
N TYR A 170 14.93 23.78 -4.74
CA TYR A 170 13.62 23.17 -4.49
C TYR A 170 13.34 22.19 -5.63
N SER A 171 13.94 21.04 -5.53
CA SER A 171 13.64 19.90 -6.40
C SER A 171 13.51 18.66 -5.53
N GLY A 172 12.49 17.88 -5.72
CA GLY A 172 12.28 16.66 -4.96
C GLY A 172 11.51 15.64 -5.77
N ASP A 173 11.65 14.39 -5.37
CA ASP A 173 10.93 13.26 -5.96
C ASP A 173 9.41 13.44 -5.86
N ASP A 174 8.94 14.23 -4.88
CA ASP A 174 7.52 14.51 -4.65
C ASP A 174 6.91 15.45 -5.70
N PHE A 175 7.72 16.33 -6.32
CA PHE A 175 7.24 17.16 -7.43
C PHE A 175 6.88 16.31 -8.67
N ASP A 176 7.64 15.26 -8.95
CA ASP A 176 7.32 14.31 -10.03
C ASP A 176 6.02 13.55 -9.73
N TRP A 177 5.81 13.18 -8.47
CA TRP A 177 4.54 12.61 -8.03
C TRP A 177 3.37 13.59 -8.15
N PHE A 178 3.56 14.86 -7.75
CA PHE A 178 2.56 15.93 -7.93
C PHE A 178 2.18 16.08 -9.40
N CYS A 179 3.17 16.20 -10.30
CA CYS A 179 2.95 16.31 -11.74
C CYS A 179 2.19 15.10 -12.30
N SER A 180 2.59 13.89 -11.94
CA SER A 180 1.96 12.65 -12.39
C SER A 180 0.49 12.56 -11.94
N THR A 181 0.20 13.01 -10.72
CA THR A 181 -1.17 13.00 -10.18
C THR A 181 -2.06 14.04 -10.87
N MET A 182 -1.50 15.22 -11.19
CA MET A 182 -2.20 16.24 -11.98
C MET A 182 -2.46 15.76 -13.41
N ASP A 183 -1.52 15.08 -14.04
CA ASP A 183 -1.67 14.47 -15.36
C ASP A 183 -2.78 13.42 -15.37
N TYR A 184 -2.85 12.58 -14.35
CA TYR A 184 -3.93 11.60 -14.20
C TYR A 184 -5.31 12.26 -14.04
N GLY A 185 -5.41 13.32 -13.23
CA GLY A 185 -6.67 14.00 -12.94
C GLY A 185 -7.20 14.88 -14.10
N ILE A 186 -6.32 15.60 -14.79
CA ILE A 186 -6.68 16.58 -15.82
C ILE A 186 -6.50 16.03 -17.23
N GLY A 187 -5.57 15.10 -17.41
CA GLY A 187 -5.09 14.56 -18.67
C GLY A 187 -3.85 15.32 -19.18
N GLU A 188 -2.75 14.60 -19.37
CA GLU A 188 -1.41 15.12 -19.74
C GLU A 188 -1.48 16.13 -20.90
N LYS A 189 -2.12 15.78 -22.01
CA LYS A 189 -2.23 16.66 -23.18
C LYS A 189 -2.97 17.97 -22.87
N ARG A 190 -4.00 17.90 -22.03
CA ARG A 190 -4.81 19.07 -21.67
C ARG A 190 -4.00 19.96 -20.71
N LEU A 191 -3.39 19.39 -19.70
CA LEU A 191 -2.53 20.09 -18.75
C LEU A 191 -1.39 20.80 -19.45
N ASN A 192 -0.63 20.10 -20.29
CA ASN A 192 0.46 20.66 -21.09
C ASN A 192 -0.01 21.84 -21.96
N THR A 193 -1.14 21.72 -22.65
CA THR A 193 -1.71 22.78 -23.47
C THR A 193 -2.03 24.04 -22.65
N ILE A 194 -2.62 23.86 -21.46
CA ILE A 194 -2.96 24.96 -20.56
C ILE A 194 -1.71 25.65 -20.05
N LEU A 195 -0.78 24.90 -19.48
CA LEU A 195 0.47 25.43 -18.93
C LEU A 195 1.31 26.15 -19.99
N LYS A 196 1.40 25.58 -21.21
CA LYS A 196 2.10 26.20 -22.34
C LYS A 196 1.47 27.54 -22.77
N ARG A 197 0.15 27.66 -22.69
CA ARG A 197 -0.55 28.92 -23.01
C ARG A 197 -0.30 29.97 -21.92
N GLU A 198 -0.47 29.59 -20.66
CA GLU A 198 -0.36 30.52 -19.54
C GLU A 198 1.10 30.89 -19.21
N SER A 199 2.08 30.05 -19.53
CA SER A 199 3.52 30.34 -19.40
C SER A 199 3.96 31.55 -20.24
N LYS A 200 3.18 31.95 -21.28
CA LYS A 200 3.45 33.15 -22.07
C LYS A 200 3.03 34.45 -21.37
N LYS A 201 2.19 34.35 -20.34
CA LYS A 201 1.60 35.48 -19.63
C LYS A 201 2.24 35.73 -18.26
N SER A 202 2.71 34.67 -17.59
CA SER A 202 3.37 34.73 -16.29
C SER A 202 4.75 34.07 -16.34
N GLU A 203 5.76 34.80 -15.84
CA GLU A 203 7.13 34.29 -15.72
C GLU A 203 7.21 33.16 -14.69
N ASN A 204 6.42 33.21 -13.62
CA ASN A 204 6.37 32.16 -12.62
C ASN A 204 5.79 30.89 -13.23
N ILE A 205 4.63 30.98 -13.91
CA ILE A 205 4.04 29.81 -14.60
C ILE A 205 5.00 29.26 -15.67
N ARG A 206 5.80 30.10 -16.32
CA ARG A 206 6.83 29.62 -17.23
C ARG A 206 7.89 28.77 -16.50
N CYS A 207 8.37 29.26 -15.35
CA CYS A 207 9.32 28.51 -14.54
C CYS A 207 8.75 27.17 -14.05
N PHE A 208 7.50 27.16 -13.61
CA PHE A 208 6.79 25.92 -13.27
C PHE A 208 6.72 24.96 -14.45
N TYR A 209 6.28 25.47 -15.62
CA TYR A 209 6.13 24.67 -16.83
C TYR A 209 7.44 24.06 -17.31
N GLU A 210 8.55 24.79 -17.24
CA GLU A 210 9.90 24.27 -17.57
C GLU A 210 10.31 23.11 -16.63
N ASN A 211 10.00 23.20 -15.34
CA ASN A 211 10.25 22.11 -14.39
C ASN A 211 9.30 20.93 -14.62
N TYR A 212 8.03 21.18 -14.93
CA TYR A 212 7.08 20.15 -15.33
C TYR A 212 7.56 19.36 -16.54
N LEU A 213 8.07 20.04 -17.59
CA LEU A 213 8.64 19.36 -18.76
C LEU A 213 9.87 18.52 -18.41
N LYS A 214 10.76 19.02 -17.54
CA LYS A 214 11.91 18.24 -17.05
C LYS A 214 11.49 16.98 -16.31
N SER A 215 10.46 17.06 -15.50
CA SER A 215 9.87 15.91 -14.78
C SER A 215 9.35 14.86 -15.76
N ILE A 216 8.61 15.27 -16.80
CA ILE A 216 8.14 14.36 -17.85
C ILE A 216 9.31 13.73 -18.60
N GLU A 217 10.30 14.52 -19.01
CA GLU A 217 11.49 14.03 -19.72
C GLU A 217 12.29 13.05 -18.85
N ALA A 218 12.46 13.34 -17.56
CA ALA A 218 13.11 12.44 -16.63
C ALA A 218 12.38 11.10 -16.53
N THR A 219 11.05 11.14 -16.46
CA THR A 219 10.21 9.93 -16.40
C THR A 219 10.26 9.13 -17.71
N GLN A 220 10.27 9.81 -18.87
CA GLN A 220 10.36 9.16 -20.19
C GLN A 220 11.78 8.66 -20.52
N ASN A 221 12.81 9.39 -20.08
CA ASN A 221 14.22 9.07 -20.28
C ASN A 221 14.80 8.19 -19.16
N ILE A 222 13.99 7.62 -18.29
CA ILE A 222 14.44 6.47 -17.52
C ILE A 222 14.75 5.37 -18.56
N VAL A 223 15.93 5.49 -19.20
CA VAL A 223 16.58 4.37 -19.86
C VAL A 223 16.68 3.33 -18.76
N ARG A 224 15.73 2.38 -18.80
CA ARG A 224 15.85 1.19 -17.97
C ARG A 224 17.09 0.49 -18.49
N ASN A 225 18.26 0.90 -17.99
CA ASN A 225 19.46 0.11 -18.17
C ASN A 225 19.07 -1.34 -17.91
N PRO A 226 19.46 -2.28 -18.78
CA PRO A 226 19.18 -3.68 -18.54
C PRO A 226 19.56 -3.94 -17.07
N ILE A 227 18.59 -4.38 -16.29
CA ILE A 227 18.85 -4.62 -14.86
C ILE A 227 19.87 -5.74 -14.86
N GLU A 228 21.12 -5.41 -14.54
CA GLU A 228 22.17 -6.41 -14.40
C GLU A 228 21.76 -7.38 -13.31
N ILE A 229 21.69 -8.65 -13.68
CA ILE A 229 21.38 -9.74 -12.76
C ILE A 229 22.73 -10.15 -12.17
N PRO A 230 22.93 -10.03 -10.85
CA PRO A 230 24.21 -10.43 -10.28
C PRO A 230 24.41 -11.95 -10.46
N SER A 231 25.61 -12.36 -10.76
CA SER A 231 26.02 -13.78 -10.76
C SER A 231 26.14 -14.30 -9.31
N THR A 232 26.22 -15.62 -9.17
CA THR A 232 26.51 -16.27 -7.88
C THR A 232 27.78 -15.73 -7.23
N GLU A 233 28.83 -15.50 -8.03
CA GLU A 233 30.11 -14.97 -7.54
C GLU A 233 29.98 -13.53 -7.04
N GLU A 234 29.20 -12.69 -7.72
CA GLU A 234 28.95 -11.31 -7.29
C GLU A 234 28.12 -11.26 -6.00
N ILE A 235 27.11 -12.14 -5.85
CA ILE A 235 26.34 -12.29 -4.60
C ILE A 235 27.28 -12.65 -3.46
N LYS A 236 28.15 -13.65 -3.67
CA LYS A 236 29.12 -14.11 -2.67
C LYS A 236 30.11 -13.01 -2.28
N ASN A 237 30.67 -12.31 -3.28
CA ASN A 237 31.60 -11.22 -3.05
C ASN A 237 30.94 -10.04 -2.31
N GLU A 238 29.68 -9.74 -2.59
CA GLU A 238 28.94 -8.71 -1.87
C GLU A 238 28.80 -9.09 -0.38
N VAL A 239 28.38 -10.31 -0.08
CA VAL A 239 28.26 -10.80 1.32
C VAL A 239 29.60 -10.78 2.03
N MET A 240 30.68 -11.27 1.39
CA MET A 240 32.01 -11.34 1.98
C MET A 240 32.62 -9.95 2.23
N SER A 241 32.34 -8.97 1.39
CA SER A 241 32.92 -7.62 1.48
C SER A 241 32.12 -6.69 2.41
N SER A 242 30.79 -6.77 2.39
CA SER A 242 29.90 -5.87 3.14
C SER A 242 29.33 -6.51 4.42
N GLY A 243 29.50 -7.82 4.62
CA GLY A 243 28.92 -8.59 5.72
C GLY A 243 27.40 -8.79 5.61
N LYS A 244 26.76 -8.35 4.51
CA LYS A 244 25.32 -8.45 4.30
C LYS A 244 24.94 -8.34 2.83
N LEU A 245 23.99 -9.15 2.39
CA LEU A 245 23.43 -9.04 1.04
C LEU A 245 22.39 -7.91 0.96
N SER A 246 22.54 -7.02 -0.05
CA SER A 246 21.56 -5.95 -0.29
C SER A 246 20.20 -6.50 -0.74
N ILE A 247 19.14 -5.78 -0.39
CA ILE A 247 17.78 -6.12 -0.84
C ILE A 247 17.71 -6.11 -2.39
N ALA A 248 18.40 -5.16 -3.03
CA ALA A 248 18.39 -5.03 -4.48
C ALA A 248 19.01 -6.26 -5.17
N SER A 249 20.19 -6.72 -4.73
CA SER A 249 20.85 -7.91 -5.26
C SER A 249 20.02 -9.17 -5.03
N ARG A 250 19.46 -9.31 -3.82
CA ARG A 250 18.57 -10.41 -3.46
C ARG A 250 17.36 -10.51 -4.38
N VAL A 251 16.65 -9.38 -4.57
CA VAL A 251 15.46 -9.32 -5.43
C VAL A 251 15.80 -9.59 -6.90
N ARG A 252 16.91 -9.02 -7.41
CA ARG A 252 17.32 -9.18 -8.80
C ARG A 252 17.68 -10.63 -9.09
N PHE A 253 18.49 -11.24 -8.25
CA PHE A 253 18.92 -12.63 -8.41
C PHE A 253 17.71 -13.58 -8.30
N SER A 254 16.94 -13.52 -7.22
CA SER A 254 15.81 -14.42 -6.99
C SER A 254 14.80 -14.42 -8.14
N ARG A 255 14.51 -13.25 -8.71
CA ARG A 255 13.51 -13.11 -9.77
C ARG A 255 14.00 -13.43 -11.18
N ARG A 256 15.30 -13.32 -11.45
CA ARG A 256 15.80 -13.26 -12.83
C ARG A 256 17.01 -14.15 -13.11
N ALA A 257 17.67 -14.68 -12.09
CA ALA A 257 18.78 -15.60 -12.29
C ALA A 257 18.27 -16.90 -12.92
N GLU A 258 19.07 -17.44 -13.83
CA GLU A 258 18.83 -18.74 -14.43
C GLU A 258 18.92 -19.87 -13.42
N ASN A 259 18.24 -20.98 -13.67
CA ASN A 259 18.16 -22.10 -12.72
C ASN A 259 19.56 -22.66 -12.37
N GLU A 260 20.50 -22.65 -13.31
CA GLU A 260 21.87 -23.09 -13.09
C GLU A 260 22.58 -22.23 -12.04
N GLU A 261 22.43 -20.90 -12.12
CA GLU A 261 22.98 -19.97 -11.14
C GLU A 261 22.32 -20.14 -9.75
N LYS A 262 21.00 -20.39 -9.72
CA LYS A 262 20.28 -20.68 -8.46
C LYS A 262 20.78 -21.97 -7.80
N ILE A 263 20.98 -23.02 -8.59
CA ILE A 263 21.55 -24.29 -8.08
C ILE A 263 22.96 -24.06 -7.54
N LYS A 264 23.81 -23.36 -8.29
CA LYS A 264 25.17 -23.04 -7.88
C LYS A 264 25.21 -22.24 -6.58
N LEU A 265 24.33 -21.21 -6.44
CA LEU A 265 24.22 -20.43 -5.20
C LEU A 265 23.77 -21.31 -4.03
N ALA A 266 22.82 -22.21 -4.25
CA ALA A 266 22.33 -23.12 -3.22
C ALA A 266 23.44 -24.10 -2.76
N GLU A 267 24.25 -24.61 -3.68
CA GLU A 267 25.43 -25.48 -3.36
C GLU A 267 26.46 -24.70 -2.54
N GLU A 268 26.80 -23.49 -2.94
CA GLU A 268 27.69 -22.60 -2.18
C GLU A 268 27.14 -22.27 -0.79
N ALA A 269 25.86 -22.00 -0.66
CA ALA A 269 25.22 -21.76 0.63
C ALA A 269 25.26 -22.99 1.55
N ILE A 270 25.10 -24.20 1.01
CA ILE A 270 25.20 -25.43 1.78
C ILE A 270 26.64 -25.67 2.22
N ALA A 271 27.62 -25.46 1.34
CA ALA A 271 29.04 -25.68 1.60
C ALA A 271 29.64 -24.64 2.56
N GLU A 272 29.05 -23.45 2.68
CA GLU A 272 29.55 -22.40 3.58
C GLU A 272 29.56 -22.86 5.03
N THR A 273 30.61 -22.50 5.76
CA THR A 273 30.79 -22.88 7.18
C THR A 273 30.43 -21.77 8.15
N ASN A 274 30.54 -20.51 7.72
CA ASN A 274 30.13 -19.37 8.51
C ASN A 274 28.60 -19.23 8.47
N PHE A 275 27.95 -19.33 9.60
CA PHE A 275 26.48 -19.33 9.69
C PHE A 275 25.83 -18.02 9.27
N ASP A 276 26.47 -16.86 9.46
CA ASP A 276 25.96 -15.58 9.04
C ASP A 276 26.04 -15.45 7.52
N VAL A 277 27.17 -15.81 6.91
CA VAL A 277 27.34 -15.84 5.45
C VAL A 277 26.34 -16.80 4.82
N LYS A 278 26.25 -18.02 5.40
CA LYS A 278 25.26 -19.03 4.97
C LYS A 278 23.83 -18.48 4.99
N ALA A 279 23.43 -17.80 6.06
CA ALA A 279 22.11 -17.19 6.18
C ALA A 279 21.88 -16.13 5.11
N ASP A 280 22.86 -15.25 4.82
CA ASP A 280 22.75 -14.27 3.75
C ASP A 280 22.58 -14.91 2.37
N LEU A 281 23.35 -15.93 2.03
CA LEU A 281 23.22 -16.65 0.76
C LEU A 281 21.87 -17.35 0.65
N LEU A 282 21.41 -18.04 1.71
CA LEU A 282 20.10 -18.68 1.75
C LEU A 282 18.94 -17.67 1.68
N SER A 283 19.12 -16.43 2.16
CA SER A 283 18.08 -15.42 2.18
C SER A 283 17.56 -15.04 0.78
N VAL A 284 18.30 -15.36 -0.28
CA VAL A 284 17.86 -15.21 -1.66
C VAL A 284 16.64 -16.08 -1.96
N PHE A 285 16.58 -17.29 -1.41
CA PHE A 285 15.48 -18.25 -1.58
C PHE A 285 14.31 -18.02 -0.61
N ALA A 286 14.50 -17.14 0.38
CA ALA A 286 13.41 -16.67 1.24
C ALA A 286 12.53 -15.61 0.56
N PHE A 287 12.98 -15.10 -0.58
CA PHE A 287 12.33 -13.97 -1.25
C PHE A 287 11.38 -14.46 -2.34
N ARG A 288 10.08 -14.18 -2.17
CA ARG A 288 8.98 -14.42 -3.13
C ARG A 288 9.07 -15.73 -3.93
N ASP A 289 8.38 -16.74 -3.41
CA ASP A 289 7.88 -17.86 -4.22
C ASP A 289 8.94 -18.71 -4.95
N GLU A 290 10.21 -18.56 -4.58
CA GLU A 290 11.30 -19.38 -5.11
C GLU A 290 11.41 -20.67 -4.31
N ASP A 291 11.20 -21.80 -4.98
CA ASP A 291 11.48 -23.11 -4.38
C ASP A 291 12.99 -23.29 -4.24
N PHE A 292 13.42 -23.84 -3.10
CA PHE A 292 14.84 -24.14 -2.90
C PHE A 292 15.26 -25.29 -3.83
N PRO A 293 16.27 -25.13 -4.71
CA PRO A 293 16.50 -26.05 -5.81
C PRO A 293 17.16 -27.36 -5.40
N LEU A 294 17.57 -27.52 -4.13
CA LEU A 294 18.22 -28.73 -3.62
C LEU A 294 17.34 -29.42 -2.56
N SER A 295 17.94 -30.26 -1.71
CA SER A 295 17.21 -31.02 -0.70
C SER A 295 16.58 -30.15 0.39
N HIS A 296 15.25 -30.13 0.49
CA HIS A 296 14.52 -29.43 1.54
C HIS A 296 14.82 -30.00 2.95
N LYS A 297 15.25 -31.26 3.06
CA LYS A 297 15.67 -31.82 4.35
C LYS A 297 16.85 -31.06 4.95
N THR A 298 17.77 -30.58 4.12
CA THR A 298 18.91 -29.77 4.55
C THR A 298 18.44 -28.45 5.18
N ILE A 299 17.43 -27.80 4.57
CA ILE A 299 16.87 -26.56 5.10
C ILE A 299 16.08 -26.82 6.40
N ILE A 300 15.37 -27.96 6.49
CA ILE A 300 14.73 -28.37 7.76
C ILE A 300 15.75 -28.53 8.87
N GLU A 301 16.92 -29.09 8.61
CA GLU A 301 17.98 -29.18 9.63
C GLU A 301 18.54 -27.80 10.02
N TYR A 302 18.66 -26.86 9.05
CA TYR A 302 19.07 -25.49 9.36
C TYR A 302 18.03 -24.74 10.19
N SER A 303 16.73 -25.00 9.99
CA SER A 303 15.68 -24.39 10.80
C SER A 303 15.73 -24.82 12.29
N LYS A 304 16.38 -25.93 12.61
CA LYS A 304 16.63 -26.43 13.97
C LYS A 304 17.95 -25.91 14.56
N SER A 305 18.70 -25.10 13.83
CA SER A 305 20.00 -24.59 14.29
C SER A 305 19.85 -23.74 15.56
N SER A 306 20.86 -23.84 16.44
CA SER A 306 20.99 -22.91 17.58
C SER A 306 21.40 -21.48 17.17
N HIS A 307 21.88 -21.30 15.95
CA HIS A 307 22.19 -19.99 15.39
C HIS A 307 20.91 -19.32 14.90
N GLU A 308 20.40 -18.34 15.64
CA GLU A 308 19.10 -17.74 15.48
C GLU A 308 18.85 -17.25 14.05
N ARG A 309 19.76 -16.44 13.50
CA ARG A 309 19.63 -15.88 12.14
C ARG A 309 19.53 -16.97 11.06
N LEU A 310 20.35 -18.04 11.17
CA LEU A 310 20.28 -19.15 10.22
C LEU A 310 18.95 -19.89 10.33
N SER A 311 18.48 -20.11 11.56
CA SER A 311 17.18 -20.74 11.82
C SER A 311 16.02 -19.92 11.23
N GLU A 312 15.99 -18.62 11.46
CA GLU A 312 14.96 -17.73 10.92
C GLU A 312 14.93 -17.73 9.38
N VAL A 313 16.09 -17.55 8.75
CA VAL A 313 16.19 -17.57 7.28
C VAL A 313 15.79 -18.94 6.73
N ALA A 314 16.15 -20.03 7.38
CA ALA A 314 15.74 -21.36 6.95
C ALA A 314 14.22 -21.55 7.04
N PHE A 315 13.57 -21.04 8.10
CA PHE A 315 12.11 -21.01 8.17
C PHE A 315 11.49 -20.20 7.03
N ASP A 316 12.01 -19.00 6.73
CA ASP A 316 11.53 -18.19 5.62
C ASP A 316 11.65 -18.92 4.27
N VAL A 317 12.79 -19.57 4.00
CA VAL A 317 12.98 -20.41 2.79
C VAL A 317 11.94 -21.52 2.73
N LEU A 318 11.74 -22.26 3.83
CA LEU A 318 10.79 -23.37 3.89
C LEU A 318 9.35 -22.94 3.59
N THR A 319 8.99 -21.68 3.86
CA THR A 319 7.64 -21.19 3.53
C THR A 319 7.35 -21.19 2.02
N ASN A 320 8.38 -21.24 1.18
CA ASN A 320 8.26 -21.27 -0.28
C ASN A 320 8.48 -22.66 -0.88
N CYS A 321 9.01 -23.59 -0.11
CA CYS A 321 9.34 -24.94 -0.58
C CYS A 321 8.10 -25.82 -0.77
N GLN A 322 8.01 -26.50 -1.92
CA GLN A 322 6.92 -27.41 -2.27
C GLN A 322 7.38 -28.87 -2.22
N SER A 323 7.11 -29.56 -1.11
CA SER A 323 7.36 -31.01 -0.97
C SER A 323 6.60 -31.64 0.19
N ASN A 324 6.38 -32.96 0.10
CA ASN A 324 5.75 -33.72 1.18
C ASN A 324 6.53 -33.64 2.50
N VAL A 325 7.86 -33.59 2.45
CA VAL A 325 8.72 -33.48 3.64
C VAL A 325 8.49 -32.17 4.37
N VAL A 326 8.36 -31.06 3.63
CA VAL A 326 8.05 -29.74 4.22
C VAL A 326 6.63 -29.72 4.78
N ARG A 327 5.66 -30.35 4.10
CA ARG A 327 4.29 -30.47 4.60
C ARG A 327 4.23 -31.25 5.92
N GLU A 328 4.88 -32.38 6.01
CA GLU A 328 4.94 -33.20 7.23
C GLU A 328 5.59 -32.44 8.38
N TYR A 329 6.71 -31.79 8.12
CA TYR A 329 7.39 -30.94 9.11
C TYR A 329 6.50 -29.78 9.58
N ALA A 330 5.78 -29.14 8.68
CA ALA A 330 4.86 -28.06 9.02
C ALA A 330 3.71 -28.52 9.92
N VAL A 331 3.17 -29.74 9.71
CA VAL A 331 2.14 -30.31 10.58
C VAL A 331 2.69 -30.53 12.01
N GLU A 332 3.93 -31.00 12.14
CA GLU A 332 4.58 -31.16 13.44
C GLU A 332 4.74 -29.80 14.17
N LEU A 333 5.01 -28.72 13.43
CA LEU A 333 5.23 -27.40 13.99
C LEU A 333 3.95 -26.66 14.42
N LEU A 334 2.75 -27.07 13.94
CA LEU A 334 1.49 -26.36 14.24
C LEU A 334 1.17 -26.26 15.73
N GLY A 335 1.66 -27.21 16.53
CA GLY A 335 1.50 -27.22 17.99
C GLY A 335 2.42 -26.27 18.74
N ASN A 336 3.39 -25.65 18.05
CA ASN A 336 4.37 -24.74 18.65
C ASN A 336 4.04 -23.29 18.28
N GLU A 337 3.56 -22.51 19.24
CA GLU A 337 3.14 -21.11 19.00
C GLU A 337 4.26 -20.24 18.39
N LYS A 338 5.54 -20.49 18.73
CA LYS A 338 6.67 -19.74 18.17
C LYS A 338 6.81 -19.93 16.66
N TYR A 339 6.49 -21.11 16.14
CA TYR A 339 6.71 -21.47 14.73
C TYR A 339 5.40 -21.64 13.94
N LYS A 340 4.28 -21.44 14.59
CA LYS A 340 2.94 -21.65 14.02
C LYS A 340 2.72 -20.86 12.74
N LEU A 341 3.17 -19.60 12.68
CA LEU A 341 3.01 -18.76 11.50
C LEU A 341 3.78 -19.32 10.29
N TYR A 342 5.01 -19.78 10.51
CA TYR A 342 5.80 -20.46 9.47
C TYR A 342 5.12 -21.76 9.02
N ALA A 343 4.63 -22.56 9.97
CA ALA A 343 3.90 -23.79 9.66
C ALA A 343 2.68 -23.53 8.78
N LEU A 344 1.89 -22.51 9.09
CA LEU A 344 0.73 -22.13 8.28
C LEU A 344 1.11 -21.70 6.86
N LYS A 345 2.19 -20.93 6.70
CA LYS A 345 2.71 -20.53 5.39
C LYS A 345 3.20 -21.72 4.58
N MET A 346 3.95 -22.66 5.20
CA MET A 346 4.40 -23.89 4.56
C MET A 346 3.20 -24.75 4.10
N LEU A 347 2.17 -24.88 4.95
CA LEU A 347 0.97 -25.66 4.62
C LEU A 347 0.14 -24.99 3.52
N LEU A 348 0.09 -23.68 3.45
CA LEU A 348 -0.53 -22.97 2.32
C LEU A 348 0.21 -23.25 1.02
N CYS A 349 1.56 -23.23 1.04
CA CYS A 349 2.39 -23.55 -0.11
C CYS A 349 2.25 -25.03 -0.54
N ASN A 350 2.01 -25.92 0.41
CA ASN A 350 1.84 -27.37 0.22
C ASN A 350 0.40 -27.81 0.43
N TYR A 351 -0.57 -26.98 0.01
CA TYR A 351 -1.97 -27.25 0.23
C TYR A 351 -2.46 -28.52 -0.47
N THR A 352 -3.20 -29.34 0.26
CA THR A 352 -3.96 -30.47 -0.22
C THR A 352 -5.37 -30.45 0.38
N PRO A 353 -6.39 -31.00 -0.31
CA PRO A 353 -7.79 -30.89 0.14
C PRO A 353 -8.07 -31.44 1.55
N ASP A 354 -7.32 -32.44 1.98
CA ASP A 354 -7.45 -33.09 3.30
C ASP A 354 -7.11 -32.15 4.47
N ILE A 355 -6.17 -31.21 4.29
CA ILE A 355 -5.79 -30.27 5.34
C ILE A 355 -6.63 -28.97 5.36
N LYS A 356 -7.61 -28.84 4.46
CA LYS A 356 -8.42 -27.61 4.34
C LYS A 356 -9.02 -27.15 5.66
N GLN A 357 -9.70 -28.05 6.37
CA GLN A 357 -10.40 -27.70 7.61
C GLN A 357 -9.43 -27.33 8.72
N LEU A 358 -8.31 -28.06 8.81
CA LEU A 358 -7.26 -27.76 9.76
C LEU A 358 -6.70 -26.34 9.50
N LEU A 359 -6.28 -26.06 8.27
CA LEU A 359 -5.74 -24.75 7.90
C LEU A 359 -6.70 -23.59 8.20
N LEU A 360 -7.95 -23.71 7.74
CA LEU A 360 -8.94 -22.65 7.99
C LEU A 360 -9.17 -22.46 9.48
N SER A 361 -9.26 -23.53 10.27
CA SER A 361 -9.47 -23.43 11.72
C SER A 361 -8.32 -22.72 12.43
N GLU A 362 -7.08 -22.92 12.00
CA GLU A 362 -5.91 -22.26 12.58
C GLU A 362 -5.75 -20.81 12.10
N ILE A 363 -5.99 -20.56 10.82
CA ILE A 363 -5.93 -19.20 10.25
C ILE A 363 -6.98 -18.27 10.90
N TYR A 364 -8.20 -18.76 11.16
CA TYR A 364 -9.24 -17.96 11.83
C TYR A 364 -8.93 -17.65 13.31
N LYS A 365 -7.96 -18.33 13.94
CA LYS A 365 -7.49 -17.99 15.29
C LYS A 365 -6.51 -16.83 15.31
N ILE A 366 -5.93 -16.46 14.17
CA ILE A 366 -5.00 -15.34 14.06
C ILE A 366 -5.77 -14.06 14.38
N LYS A 367 -5.31 -13.33 15.38
CA LYS A 367 -5.89 -12.05 15.74
C LYS A 367 -5.45 -11.00 14.72
N VAL A 368 -6.42 -10.29 14.17
CA VAL A 368 -6.13 -9.09 13.38
C VAL A 368 -5.99 -7.95 14.37
N ASP A 369 -4.76 -7.63 14.73
CA ASP A 369 -4.43 -6.49 15.58
C ASP A 369 -3.78 -5.41 14.71
N TYR A 370 -4.26 -4.17 14.86
CA TYR A 370 -3.71 -3.00 14.17
C TYR A 370 -2.32 -2.62 14.67
N LYS A 371 -1.92 -3.14 15.83
CA LYS A 371 -0.60 -2.89 16.44
C LYS A 371 0.41 -3.98 16.12
N ASP A 372 -0.07 -5.19 15.81
CA ASP A 372 0.74 -6.35 15.44
C ASP A 372 0.42 -6.73 13.99
N GLU A 373 1.05 -6.00 13.07
CA GLU A 373 0.72 -6.01 11.65
C GLU A 373 1.24 -7.23 10.91
N LEU A 374 2.22 -7.92 11.49
CA LEU A 374 3.01 -8.89 10.75
C LEU A 374 2.24 -10.19 10.46
N ASP A 375 1.49 -10.70 11.42
CA ASP A 375 0.94 -12.05 11.32
C ASP A 375 -0.22 -12.18 10.33
N TRP A 376 -1.25 -11.36 10.49
CA TRP A 376 -2.46 -11.44 9.63
C TRP A 376 -2.15 -11.02 8.18
N HIS A 377 -1.31 -9.99 7.98
CA HIS A 377 -0.94 -9.54 6.64
C HIS A 377 -0.06 -10.58 5.93
N SER A 378 0.89 -11.19 6.65
CA SER A 378 1.77 -12.20 6.09
C SER A 378 1.00 -13.48 5.66
N ILE A 379 -0.04 -13.87 6.38
CA ILE A 379 -0.94 -14.96 5.96
C ILE A 379 -1.82 -14.55 4.78
N GLY A 380 -2.39 -13.35 4.82
CA GLY A 380 -3.21 -12.83 3.72
C GLY A 380 -2.42 -12.74 2.41
N SER A 381 -1.22 -12.17 2.45
CA SER A 381 -0.33 -12.11 1.28
C SER A 381 0.13 -13.50 0.83
N LYS A 382 0.41 -14.43 1.75
CA LYS A 382 0.77 -15.81 1.37
C LYS A 382 -0.38 -16.53 0.66
N ILE A 383 -1.64 -16.40 1.12
CA ILE A 383 -2.82 -16.94 0.44
C ILE A 383 -2.91 -16.45 -1.02
N ILE A 384 -2.58 -15.18 -1.24
CA ILE A 384 -2.61 -14.59 -2.59
C ILE A 384 -1.45 -15.13 -3.43
N ASN A 385 -0.24 -15.09 -2.90
CA ASN A 385 0.98 -15.42 -3.64
C ASN A 385 1.06 -16.90 -4.05
N VAL A 386 0.59 -17.84 -3.22
CA VAL A 386 0.65 -19.27 -3.59
C VAL A 386 -0.17 -19.62 -4.83
N CYS A 387 -1.11 -18.77 -5.22
CA CYS A 387 -1.84 -18.94 -6.48
C CYS A 387 -0.94 -18.75 -7.71
N ASP A 388 0.07 -17.90 -7.60
CA ASP A 388 1.06 -17.69 -8.66
C ASP A 388 2.02 -18.90 -8.77
N GLN A 389 2.14 -19.69 -7.69
CA GLN A 389 2.89 -20.95 -7.64
C GLN A 389 2.06 -22.18 -8.11
N ASN A 390 0.95 -21.99 -8.81
CA ASN A 390 0.04 -23.05 -9.25
C ASN A 390 -0.68 -23.82 -8.12
N VAL A 391 -0.66 -23.33 -6.89
CA VAL A 391 -1.43 -23.92 -5.78
C VAL A 391 -2.89 -23.48 -5.89
N ARG A 392 -3.81 -24.44 -5.99
CA ARG A 392 -5.27 -24.17 -6.12
C ARG A 392 -5.92 -24.16 -4.75
N LEU A 393 -5.97 -22.98 -4.14
CA LEU A 393 -6.71 -22.81 -2.89
C LEU A 393 -8.22 -22.67 -3.16
N PRO A 394 -9.10 -23.25 -2.32
CA PRO A 394 -10.55 -23.06 -2.40
C PRO A 394 -10.98 -21.65 -1.98
N LYS A 395 -12.18 -21.26 -2.39
CA LYS A 395 -12.74 -19.90 -2.22
C LYS A 395 -12.72 -19.39 -0.79
N GLU A 396 -12.81 -20.26 0.21
CA GLU A 396 -12.88 -19.89 1.63
C GLU A 396 -11.64 -19.12 2.09
N PHE A 397 -10.46 -19.38 1.52
CA PHE A 397 -9.25 -18.63 1.83
C PHE A 397 -9.31 -17.19 1.32
N PHE A 398 -9.85 -16.97 0.11
CA PHE A 398 -10.01 -15.62 -0.44
C PHE A 398 -11.12 -14.84 0.26
N ILE A 399 -12.19 -15.53 0.67
CA ILE A 399 -13.24 -14.95 1.52
C ILE A 399 -12.67 -14.56 2.89
N TYR A 400 -11.76 -15.36 3.45
CA TYR A 400 -11.04 -14.99 4.68
C TYR A 400 -10.25 -13.69 4.47
N VAL A 401 -9.41 -13.60 3.43
CA VAL A 401 -8.65 -12.38 3.13
C VAL A 401 -9.59 -11.18 2.99
N TYR A 402 -10.66 -11.30 2.18
CA TYR A 402 -11.65 -10.24 2.00
C TYR A 402 -12.23 -9.73 3.32
N ASN A 403 -12.60 -10.64 4.23
CA ASN A 403 -13.29 -10.30 5.47
C ASN A 403 -12.35 -9.82 6.60
N THR A 404 -11.06 -10.11 6.54
CA THR A 404 -10.15 -9.91 7.67
C THR A 404 -9.03 -8.92 7.40
N THR A 405 -8.59 -8.77 6.14
CA THR A 405 -7.45 -7.92 5.85
C THR A 405 -7.73 -6.44 6.04
N LEU A 406 -6.75 -5.72 6.58
CA LEU A 406 -6.72 -4.25 6.58
C LEU A 406 -6.13 -3.70 5.27
N CYS A 407 -5.27 -4.49 4.61
CA CYS A 407 -4.62 -4.14 3.35
C CYS A 407 -5.64 -4.19 2.20
N SER A 408 -5.92 -3.04 1.59
CA SER A 408 -6.86 -2.95 0.47
C SER A 408 -6.30 -3.60 -0.81
N VAL A 409 -4.97 -3.62 -0.97
CA VAL A 409 -4.30 -4.30 -2.09
C VAL A 409 -4.51 -5.81 -2.01
N CYS A 410 -4.30 -6.42 -0.83
CA CYS A 410 -4.59 -7.85 -0.64
C CYS A 410 -6.07 -8.17 -0.87
N ARG A 411 -6.97 -7.27 -0.44
CA ARG A 411 -8.42 -7.42 -0.66
C ARG A 411 -8.78 -7.35 -2.13
N GLU A 412 -8.17 -6.45 -2.89
CA GLU A 412 -8.37 -6.35 -4.33
C GLU A 412 -7.98 -7.65 -5.05
N TYR A 413 -6.79 -8.19 -4.75
CA TYR A 413 -6.36 -9.48 -5.31
C TYR A 413 -7.32 -10.62 -4.98
N ALA A 414 -7.82 -10.66 -3.73
CA ALA A 414 -8.80 -11.66 -3.33
C ALA A 414 -10.10 -11.53 -4.13
N ILE A 415 -10.63 -10.30 -4.33
CA ILE A 415 -11.84 -10.04 -5.12
C ILE A 415 -11.62 -10.40 -6.59
N ARG A 416 -10.50 -10.03 -7.19
CA ARG A 416 -10.18 -10.40 -8.57
C ARG A 416 -10.10 -11.92 -8.76
N THR A 417 -9.51 -12.63 -7.79
CA THR A 417 -9.43 -14.09 -7.81
C THR A 417 -10.82 -14.74 -7.65
N LEU A 418 -11.63 -14.27 -6.69
CA LEU A 418 -13.02 -14.73 -6.53
C LEU A 418 -13.85 -14.49 -7.80
N SER A 419 -13.66 -13.34 -8.45
CA SER A 419 -14.33 -13.01 -9.72
C SER A 419 -13.89 -13.93 -10.86
N LYS A 420 -12.59 -14.13 -11.05
CA LYS A 420 -12.01 -15.00 -12.08
C LYS A 420 -12.58 -16.43 -12.02
N HIS A 421 -12.82 -16.92 -10.82
CA HIS A 421 -13.38 -18.26 -10.60
C HIS A 421 -14.90 -18.29 -10.47
N ARG A 422 -15.61 -17.15 -10.64
CA ARG A 422 -17.07 -17.03 -10.50
C ARG A 422 -17.57 -17.41 -9.09
N TRP A 423 -16.79 -17.07 -8.07
CA TRP A 423 -17.10 -17.36 -6.67
C TRP A 423 -17.67 -16.15 -5.91
N LEU A 424 -17.74 -14.97 -6.54
CA LEU A 424 -18.36 -13.80 -5.95
C LEU A 424 -19.85 -14.02 -5.75
N THR A 425 -20.32 -13.79 -4.53
CA THR A 425 -21.74 -13.75 -4.21
C THR A 425 -22.32 -12.36 -4.48
N ARG A 426 -23.64 -12.27 -4.63
CA ARG A 426 -24.33 -10.99 -4.82
C ARG A 426 -24.02 -10.02 -3.68
N ASP A 427 -24.01 -10.49 -2.44
CA ASP A 427 -23.76 -9.65 -1.27
C ASP A 427 -22.34 -9.05 -1.29
N ILE A 428 -21.32 -9.84 -1.65
CA ILE A 428 -19.94 -9.35 -1.79
C ILE A 428 -19.86 -8.32 -2.93
N ILE A 429 -20.54 -8.58 -4.05
CA ILE A 429 -20.58 -7.65 -5.19
C ILE A 429 -21.17 -6.30 -4.76
N GLU A 430 -22.32 -6.31 -4.07
CA GLU A 430 -22.96 -5.09 -3.60
C GLU A 430 -22.09 -4.34 -2.57
N GLU A 431 -21.41 -5.04 -1.65
CA GLU A 431 -20.44 -4.44 -0.73
C GLU A 431 -19.28 -3.78 -1.47
N CYS A 432 -18.69 -4.46 -2.44
CA CYS A 432 -17.53 -3.97 -3.19
C CYS A 432 -17.81 -2.68 -3.97
N ARG A 433 -19.07 -2.35 -4.26
CA ARG A 433 -19.44 -1.07 -4.90
C ARG A 433 -19.09 0.15 -4.07
N TYR A 434 -19.05 -0.04 -2.76
CA TYR A 434 -18.78 0.99 -1.75
C TYR A 434 -17.45 0.74 -1.02
N ASP A 435 -16.55 -0.08 -1.57
CA ASP A 435 -15.25 -0.32 -0.97
C ASP A 435 -14.40 0.94 -0.99
N SER A 436 -13.61 1.17 0.06
CA SER A 436 -12.68 2.32 0.14
C SER A 436 -11.59 2.30 -0.94
N ASN A 437 -11.30 1.13 -1.51
CA ASN A 437 -10.40 1.00 -2.65
C ASN A 437 -11.19 1.22 -3.95
N CYS A 438 -10.87 2.33 -4.65
CA CYS A 438 -11.55 2.69 -5.90
C CYS A 438 -11.36 1.65 -7.01
N ASP A 439 -10.25 0.91 -7.04
CA ASP A 439 -10.02 -0.13 -8.04
C ASP A 439 -10.98 -1.30 -7.85
N ILE A 440 -11.31 -1.66 -6.61
CA ILE A 440 -12.34 -2.67 -6.31
C ILE A 440 -13.71 -2.19 -6.78
N SER A 441 -14.11 -0.98 -6.40
CA SER A 441 -15.43 -0.45 -6.74
C SER A 441 -15.60 -0.26 -8.26
N GLN A 442 -14.60 0.25 -8.95
CA GLN A 442 -14.58 0.39 -10.41
C GLN A 442 -14.61 -0.97 -11.10
N TYR A 443 -13.80 -1.92 -10.62
CA TYR A 443 -13.79 -3.29 -11.16
C TYR A 443 -15.17 -3.93 -11.09
N VAL A 444 -15.80 -3.89 -9.91
CA VAL A 444 -17.12 -4.50 -9.71
C VAL A 444 -18.19 -3.78 -10.53
N ASN A 445 -18.19 -2.46 -10.58
CA ASN A 445 -19.15 -1.69 -11.39
C ASN A 445 -19.00 -1.98 -12.90
N ARG A 446 -17.78 -2.22 -13.36
CA ARG A 446 -17.50 -2.55 -14.76
C ARG A 446 -17.95 -3.97 -15.15
N TYR A 447 -17.67 -4.96 -14.32
CA TYR A 447 -17.89 -6.38 -14.66
C TYR A 447 -19.22 -6.94 -14.13
N TYR A 448 -19.83 -6.28 -13.15
CA TYR A 448 -21.09 -6.65 -12.51
C TYR A 448 -22.03 -5.43 -12.44
N PRO A 449 -22.44 -4.86 -13.59
CA PRO A 449 -23.29 -3.67 -13.58
C PRO A 449 -24.58 -3.94 -12.82
N SER A 450 -25.06 -2.93 -12.07
CA SER A 450 -26.35 -3.02 -11.39
C SER A 450 -27.44 -3.22 -12.43
N VAL A 451 -28.25 -4.27 -12.28
CA VAL A 451 -29.46 -4.41 -13.08
C VAL A 451 -30.35 -3.21 -12.71
N LYS A 452 -30.51 -2.25 -13.62
CA LYS A 452 -31.50 -1.19 -13.42
C LYS A 452 -32.82 -1.88 -13.14
N GLN A 453 -33.39 -1.66 -11.95
CA GLN A 453 -34.78 -1.99 -11.70
C GLN A 453 -35.58 -1.12 -12.66
N THR A 454 -36.08 -1.73 -13.73
CA THR A 454 -37.05 -1.15 -14.66
C THR A 454 -38.40 -1.05 -13.98
#